data_8f62881c081774385481dcdd1b5e8445
#
_entry.id   8f62881c081774385481dcdd1b5e8445
#
_cell.length_a   1.000
_cell.length_b   1.000
_cell.length_c   1.000
_cell.angle_alpha   90.00
_cell.angle_beta   90.00
_cell.angle_gamma   90.00
#
_symmetry.space_group_name_H-M   'P 1'
#
loop_
_entity.id
_entity.type
_entity.pdbx_description
1 polymer ?
#
loop_
_entity_poly.entity_id
_entity_poly.type
_entity_poly.pdbx_seq_one_letter_code
_entity_poly.pdbx_strand_id
1 'polypeptide(L)'
;MLEKAINPKGLVPAVEYKGKALYESLILCEFFEDAFPDNKPNLLPSDPVQRAVARMWLDHLTKTFIPAFHRLLQAQEAEKQHAALQELYESLRKLAGSIQGPYFFGESFSLVDVAIAPWIARDFVLEENRGYKRGDVSSGWKKYAEIVEVRDSVVRTQSVSSFFSVCQEFVALLIICR
;
A
#
# COMPACT_ATOMS: atom_id res chain seq x y z
N MET A 1 25.28 -7.58 -3.07
CA MET A 1 25.60 -8.74 -3.94
C MET A 1 24.64 -9.93 -3.75
N LEU A 2 24.15 -10.23 -2.56
CA LEU A 2 23.14 -11.29 -2.30
C LEU A 2 21.78 -11.01 -3.00
N GLU A 3 21.37 -9.76 -3.08
CA GLU A 3 20.08 -9.36 -3.68
C GLU A 3 19.92 -9.76 -5.16
N LYS A 4 20.98 -9.62 -5.97
CA LYS A 4 20.96 -10.02 -7.39
C LYS A 4 20.99 -11.53 -7.63
N ALA A 5 21.42 -12.30 -6.63
CA ALA A 5 21.43 -13.76 -6.72
C ALA A 5 20.02 -14.35 -6.49
N ILE A 6 19.19 -13.69 -5.67
CA ILE A 6 17.83 -14.12 -5.33
C ILE A 6 16.81 -13.45 -6.24
N ASN A 7 16.93 -12.12 -6.45
CA ASN A 7 16.07 -11.39 -7.35
C ASN A 7 16.90 -10.81 -8.50
N PRO A 8 16.69 -11.25 -9.76
CA PRO A 8 17.43 -10.74 -10.92
C PRO A 8 17.30 -9.22 -11.13
N LYS A 9 16.20 -8.62 -10.63
CA LYS A 9 15.97 -7.17 -10.66
C LYS A 9 16.76 -6.41 -9.59
N GLY A 10 17.38 -7.12 -8.61
CA GLY A 10 18.08 -6.50 -7.48
C GLY A 10 17.16 -5.73 -6.52
N LEU A 11 15.87 -6.05 -6.50
CA LEU A 11 14.87 -5.41 -5.66
C LEU A 11 14.45 -6.28 -4.48
N VAL A 12 14.06 -5.65 -3.39
CA VAL A 12 13.46 -6.28 -2.21
C VAL A 12 11.94 -6.02 -2.20
N PRO A 13 11.12 -6.90 -1.59
CA PRO A 13 11.52 -8.13 -0.89
C PRO A 13 11.88 -9.28 -1.82
N ALA A 14 12.80 -10.13 -1.37
CA ALA A 14 13.15 -11.38 -2.02
C ALA A 14 13.46 -12.44 -0.95
N VAL A 15 13.04 -13.68 -1.18
CA VAL A 15 13.16 -14.80 -0.23
C VAL A 15 13.70 -16.02 -0.95
N GLU A 16 14.60 -16.75 -0.32
CA GLU A 16 14.94 -18.11 -0.72
C GLU A 16 14.19 -19.11 0.16
N TYR A 17 13.43 -19.99 -0.48
CA TYR A 17 12.69 -21.05 0.20
C TYR A 17 12.90 -22.39 -0.49
N LYS A 18 13.46 -23.38 0.26
CA LYS A 18 13.80 -24.72 -0.27
C LYS A 18 14.63 -24.66 -1.55
N GLY A 19 15.62 -23.76 -1.60
CA GLY A 19 16.51 -23.58 -2.75
C GLY A 19 15.86 -22.89 -3.97
N LYS A 20 14.68 -22.31 -3.81
CA LYS A 20 13.98 -21.52 -4.84
C LYS A 20 13.93 -20.05 -4.46
N ALA A 21 14.31 -19.21 -5.41
CA ALA A 21 14.21 -17.75 -5.26
C ALA A 21 12.79 -17.29 -5.58
N LEU A 22 12.18 -16.55 -4.66
CA LEU A 22 10.85 -15.97 -4.77
C LEU A 22 10.95 -14.46 -4.53
N TYR A 23 10.23 -13.67 -5.29
CA TYR A 23 10.19 -12.20 -5.19
C TYR A 23 8.83 -11.66 -5.65
N GLU A 24 8.62 -10.35 -5.62
CA GLU A 24 7.37 -9.61 -5.73
C GLU A 24 6.56 -9.68 -4.42
N SER A 25 6.39 -8.52 -3.78
CA SER A 25 5.85 -8.43 -2.40
C SER A 25 4.48 -9.08 -2.23
N LEU A 26 3.54 -8.85 -3.14
CA LEU A 26 2.19 -9.43 -3.04
C LEU A 26 2.19 -10.94 -3.33
N ILE A 27 3.06 -11.42 -4.23
CA ILE A 27 3.26 -12.86 -4.47
C ILE A 27 3.82 -13.53 -3.20
N LEU A 28 4.78 -12.88 -2.53
CA LEU A 28 5.33 -13.39 -1.28
C LEU A 28 4.28 -13.44 -0.16
N CYS A 29 3.39 -12.44 -0.08
CA CYS A 29 2.30 -12.48 0.88
C CYS A 29 1.38 -13.68 0.66
N GLU A 30 0.95 -13.95 -0.58
CA GLU A 30 0.15 -15.15 -0.90
C GLU A 30 0.94 -16.44 -0.64
N PHE A 31 2.20 -16.48 -1.01
CA PHE A 31 3.08 -17.62 -0.76
C PHE A 31 3.17 -17.95 0.74
N PHE A 32 3.31 -16.96 1.61
CA PHE A 32 3.36 -17.21 3.06
C PHE A 32 2.04 -17.72 3.62
N GLU A 33 0.90 -17.28 3.10
CA GLU A 33 -0.41 -17.85 3.46
C GLU A 33 -0.49 -19.35 3.12
N ASP A 34 -0.03 -19.73 1.91
CA ASP A 34 -0.07 -21.10 1.45
C ASP A 34 1.00 -22.00 2.11
N ALA A 35 2.19 -21.46 2.36
CA ALA A 35 3.31 -22.19 2.93
C ALA A 35 3.18 -22.40 4.46
N PHE A 36 2.42 -21.56 5.14
CA PHE A 36 2.26 -21.57 6.60
C PHE A 36 0.77 -21.47 7.00
N PRO A 37 -0.07 -22.44 6.62
CA PRO A 37 -1.53 -22.36 6.78
C PRO A 37 -2.02 -22.34 8.23
N ASP A 38 -1.16 -22.76 9.17
CA ASP A 38 -1.46 -22.74 10.61
C ASP A 38 -1.32 -21.34 11.24
N ASN A 39 -0.68 -20.41 10.57
CA ASN A 39 -0.58 -19.03 11.04
C ASN A 39 -1.92 -18.30 10.86
N LYS A 40 -2.41 -17.71 11.93
CA LYS A 40 -3.70 -16.99 11.95
C LYS A 40 -3.49 -15.51 12.33
N PRO A 41 -4.35 -14.62 11.87
CA PRO A 41 -5.52 -14.85 10.99
C PRO A 41 -5.10 -15.06 9.53
N ASN A 42 -5.92 -15.81 8.76
CA ASN A 42 -5.75 -15.89 7.31
C ASN A 42 -6.07 -14.53 6.68
N LEU A 43 -5.19 -14.06 5.82
CA LEU A 43 -5.34 -12.76 5.14
C LEU A 43 -6.13 -12.87 3.84
N LEU A 44 -6.19 -14.06 3.24
CA LEU A 44 -7.00 -14.32 2.06
C LEU A 44 -8.29 -15.06 2.43
N PRO A 45 -9.45 -14.68 1.87
CA PRO A 45 -10.69 -15.39 2.05
C PRO A 45 -10.58 -16.86 1.62
N SER A 46 -11.25 -17.76 2.34
CA SER A 46 -11.34 -19.18 1.95
C SER A 46 -12.26 -19.40 0.76
N ASP A 47 -13.31 -18.58 0.61
CA ASP A 47 -14.22 -18.61 -0.53
C ASP A 47 -13.49 -18.20 -1.81
N PRO A 48 -13.54 -19.03 -2.89
CA PRO A 48 -12.82 -18.76 -4.14
C PRO A 48 -13.24 -17.46 -4.83
N VAL A 49 -14.53 -17.08 -4.73
CA VAL A 49 -15.04 -15.85 -5.36
C VAL A 49 -14.51 -14.65 -4.62
N GLN A 50 -14.59 -14.63 -3.29
CA GLN A 50 -14.04 -13.55 -2.47
C GLN A 50 -12.51 -13.43 -2.63
N ARG A 51 -11.82 -14.58 -2.75
CA ARG A 51 -10.37 -14.60 -3.04
C ARG A 51 -10.05 -13.98 -4.41
N ALA A 52 -10.85 -14.26 -5.42
CA ALA A 52 -10.71 -13.63 -6.74
C ALA A 52 -10.96 -12.11 -6.66
N VAL A 53 -12.00 -11.69 -5.93
CA VAL A 53 -12.28 -10.26 -5.69
C VAL A 53 -11.10 -9.59 -4.96
N ALA A 54 -10.51 -10.23 -3.95
CA ALA A 54 -9.31 -9.71 -3.29
C ALA A 54 -8.18 -9.45 -4.30
N ARG A 55 -7.89 -10.41 -5.18
CA ARG A 55 -6.86 -10.27 -6.23
C ARG A 55 -7.17 -9.17 -7.24
N MET A 56 -8.44 -8.95 -7.59
CA MET A 56 -8.84 -7.82 -8.44
C MET A 56 -8.53 -6.48 -7.77
N TRP A 57 -8.71 -6.38 -6.45
CA TRP A 57 -8.36 -5.16 -5.71
C TRP A 57 -6.86 -4.98 -5.54
N LEU A 58 -6.09 -6.06 -5.34
CA LEU A 58 -4.63 -6.01 -5.38
C LEU A 58 -4.10 -5.55 -6.75
N ASP A 59 -4.72 -5.99 -7.83
CA ASP A 59 -4.41 -5.52 -9.19
C ASP A 59 -4.75 -4.03 -9.36
N HIS A 60 -5.91 -3.57 -8.86
CA HIS A 60 -6.26 -2.14 -8.85
C HIS A 60 -5.25 -1.30 -8.05
N LEU A 61 -4.82 -1.77 -6.87
CA LEU A 61 -3.81 -1.09 -6.07
C LEU A 61 -2.49 -0.96 -6.86
N THR A 62 -2.02 -2.03 -7.46
CA THR A 62 -0.72 -2.05 -8.15
C THR A 62 -0.72 -1.29 -9.48
N LYS A 63 -1.81 -1.35 -10.24
CA LYS A 63 -1.86 -0.77 -11.59
C LYS A 63 -2.48 0.63 -11.65
N THR A 64 -3.27 1.01 -10.65
CA THR A 64 -4.00 2.29 -10.67
C THR A 64 -3.59 3.17 -9.50
N PHE A 65 -3.80 2.71 -8.27
CA PHE A 65 -3.57 3.52 -7.08
C PHE A 65 -2.10 3.88 -6.86
N ILE A 66 -1.20 2.89 -6.81
CA ILE A 66 0.23 3.13 -6.56
C ILE A 66 0.86 4.05 -7.61
N PRO A 67 0.63 3.86 -8.92
CA PRO A 67 1.09 4.81 -9.92
C PRO A 67 0.53 6.23 -9.76
N ALA A 68 -0.76 6.38 -9.39
CA ALA A 68 -1.35 7.69 -9.13
C ALA A 68 -0.72 8.37 -7.92
N PHE A 69 -0.48 7.64 -6.83
CA PHE A 69 0.23 8.13 -5.65
C PHE A 69 1.62 8.67 -6.03
N HIS A 70 2.39 7.91 -6.79
CA HIS A 70 3.73 8.34 -7.22
C HIS A 70 3.68 9.53 -8.20
N ARG A 71 2.72 9.58 -9.12
CA ARG A 71 2.56 10.75 -10.01
C ARG A 71 2.30 12.02 -9.22
N LEU A 72 1.42 11.97 -8.22
CA LEU A 72 1.14 13.13 -7.37
C LEU A 72 2.39 13.52 -6.55
N LEU A 73 3.07 12.55 -5.96
CA LEU A 73 4.29 12.80 -5.19
C LEU A 73 5.36 13.50 -6.02
N GLN A 74 5.56 13.07 -7.27
CA GLN A 74 6.63 13.54 -8.16
C GLN A 74 6.26 14.79 -8.96
N ALA A 75 4.99 15.16 -9.05
CA ALA A 75 4.55 16.31 -9.83
C ALA A 75 5.11 17.63 -9.27
N GLN A 76 5.74 18.43 -10.15
CA GLN A 76 6.35 19.71 -9.80
C GLN A 76 5.48 20.92 -10.21
N GLU A 77 4.80 20.81 -11.35
CA GLU A 77 3.96 21.86 -11.90
C GLU A 77 2.56 21.82 -11.27
N ALA A 78 2.01 22.97 -10.89
CA ALA A 78 0.71 23.06 -10.21
C ALA A 78 -0.43 22.40 -11.00
N GLU A 79 -0.45 22.53 -12.32
CA GLU A 79 -1.45 21.88 -13.17
C GLU A 79 -1.33 20.36 -13.13
N LYS A 80 -0.10 19.82 -13.20
CA LYS A 80 0.16 18.39 -13.10
C LYS A 80 -0.15 17.85 -11.70
N GLN A 81 0.12 18.63 -10.64
CA GLN A 81 -0.26 18.27 -9.27
C GLN A 81 -1.77 18.16 -9.15
N HIS A 82 -2.52 19.14 -9.67
CA HIS A 82 -3.99 19.11 -9.62
C HIS A 82 -4.56 17.90 -10.37
N ALA A 83 -4.09 17.63 -11.58
CA ALA A 83 -4.54 16.47 -12.38
C ALA A 83 -4.24 15.13 -11.66
N ALA A 84 -3.01 14.98 -11.13
CA ALA A 84 -2.61 13.77 -10.41
C ALA A 84 -3.37 13.59 -9.08
N LEU A 85 -3.73 14.68 -8.39
CA LEU A 85 -4.56 14.63 -7.19
C LEU A 85 -5.98 14.12 -7.50
N GLN A 86 -6.58 14.58 -8.59
CA GLN A 86 -7.89 14.09 -9.01
C GLN A 86 -7.86 12.61 -9.39
N GLU A 87 -6.83 12.18 -10.11
CA GLU A 87 -6.63 10.77 -10.46
C GLU A 87 -6.48 9.88 -9.20
N LEU A 88 -5.71 10.32 -8.21
CA LEU A 88 -5.58 9.63 -6.93
C LEU A 88 -6.94 9.54 -6.21
N TYR A 89 -7.68 10.65 -6.15
CA TYR A 89 -9.01 10.68 -5.53
C TYR A 89 -10.00 9.73 -6.22
N GLU A 90 -10.02 9.66 -7.54
CA GLU A 90 -10.87 8.73 -8.28
C GLU A 90 -10.54 7.27 -7.95
N SER A 91 -9.25 6.92 -7.94
CA SER A 91 -8.79 5.59 -7.57
C SER A 91 -9.20 5.22 -6.14
N LEU A 92 -9.03 6.14 -5.18
CA LEU A 92 -9.38 5.92 -3.78
C LEU A 92 -10.90 5.87 -3.56
N ARG A 93 -11.70 6.69 -4.26
CA ARG A 93 -13.18 6.63 -4.17
C ARG A 93 -13.71 5.30 -4.65
N LYS A 94 -13.13 4.73 -5.72
CA LYS A 94 -13.51 3.41 -6.21
C LYS A 94 -13.23 2.33 -5.14
N LEU A 95 -12.07 2.37 -4.51
CA LEU A 95 -11.71 1.45 -3.42
C LEU A 95 -12.60 1.66 -2.21
N ALA A 96 -12.80 2.90 -1.77
CA ALA A 96 -13.62 3.28 -0.62
C ALA A 96 -15.08 2.81 -0.75
N GLY A 97 -15.63 2.85 -1.97
CA GLY A 97 -16.97 2.34 -2.27
C GLY A 97 -17.13 0.82 -2.12
N SER A 98 -16.04 0.08 -1.98
CA SER A 98 -16.04 -1.39 -1.84
C SER A 98 -15.66 -1.87 -0.43
N ILE A 99 -15.33 -0.96 0.48
CA ILE A 99 -15.05 -1.29 1.89
C ILE A 99 -16.35 -1.68 2.58
N GLN A 100 -16.35 -2.84 3.23
CA GLN A 100 -17.56 -3.44 3.82
C GLN A 100 -17.68 -3.24 5.34
N GLY A 101 -16.62 -2.76 6.00
CA GLY A 101 -16.62 -2.58 7.44
C GLY A 101 -15.40 -1.82 7.96
N PRO A 102 -14.91 -2.12 9.17
CA PRO A 102 -13.68 -1.53 9.67
C PRO A 102 -12.46 -1.91 8.81
N TYR A 103 -12.50 -3.08 8.15
CA TYR A 103 -11.53 -3.52 7.16
C TYR A 103 -12.19 -3.77 5.80
N PHE A 104 -11.41 -4.07 4.79
CA PHE A 104 -11.89 -4.13 3.41
C PHE A 104 -13.04 -5.13 3.22
N PHE A 105 -12.93 -6.35 3.78
CA PHE A 105 -13.96 -7.39 3.75
C PHE A 105 -14.78 -7.48 5.07
N GLY A 106 -15.01 -6.40 5.76
CA GLY A 106 -15.80 -6.37 7.00
C GLY A 106 -14.92 -6.41 8.25
N GLU A 107 -15.17 -7.36 9.18
CA GLU A 107 -14.51 -7.41 10.49
C GLU A 107 -13.08 -7.99 10.42
N SER A 108 -12.74 -8.71 9.37
CA SER A 108 -11.45 -9.40 9.25
C SER A 108 -10.45 -8.61 8.43
N PHE A 109 -9.26 -8.38 9.02
CA PHE A 109 -8.12 -7.79 8.31
C PHE A 109 -7.63 -8.73 7.21
N SER A 110 -7.52 -8.22 5.99
CA SER A 110 -7.26 -9.00 4.79
C SER A 110 -5.97 -8.60 4.07
N LEU A 111 -5.60 -9.35 3.05
CA LEU A 111 -4.44 -9.02 2.21
C LEU A 111 -4.60 -7.69 1.47
N VAL A 112 -5.83 -7.26 1.17
CA VAL A 112 -6.09 -5.94 0.58
C VAL A 112 -5.71 -4.84 1.57
N ASP A 113 -6.05 -5.02 2.86
CA ASP A 113 -5.68 -4.07 3.92
C ASP A 113 -4.16 -4.05 4.13
N VAL A 114 -3.50 -5.22 4.08
CA VAL A 114 -2.02 -5.30 4.13
C VAL A 114 -1.38 -4.54 2.99
N ALA A 115 -1.92 -4.68 1.78
CA ALA A 115 -1.35 -4.05 0.58
C ALA A 115 -1.48 -2.52 0.58
N ILE A 116 -2.56 -1.97 1.14
CA ILE A 116 -2.80 -0.53 1.20
C ILE A 116 -2.16 0.14 2.43
N ALA A 117 -1.99 -0.58 3.54
CA ALA A 117 -1.50 -0.04 4.82
C ALA A 117 -0.19 0.76 4.71
N PRO A 118 0.84 0.32 3.94
CA PRO A 118 2.07 1.09 3.78
C PRO A 118 1.86 2.47 3.12
N TRP A 119 0.83 2.61 2.32
CA TRP A 119 0.49 3.85 1.62
C TRP A 119 -0.34 4.78 2.50
N ILE A 120 -1.26 4.23 3.29
CA ILE A 120 -1.97 4.97 4.33
C ILE A 120 -0.98 5.56 5.33
N ALA A 121 -0.02 4.76 5.79
CA ALA A 121 1.01 5.20 6.74
C ALA A 121 1.94 6.30 6.18
N ARG A 122 1.94 6.53 4.87
CA ARG A 122 2.79 7.53 4.19
C ARG A 122 2.01 8.65 3.52
N ASP A 123 0.69 8.64 3.55
CA ASP A 123 -0.13 9.65 2.85
C ASP A 123 -0.01 11.04 3.47
N PHE A 124 0.49 11.15 4.72
CA PHE A 124 0.82 12.42 5.36
C PHE A 124 1.81 13.25 4.51
N VAL A 125 2.71 12.61 3.74
CA VAL A 125 3.64 13.31 2.83
C VAL A 125 2.88 14.04 1.72
N LEU A 126 1.79 13.43 1.22
CA LEU A 126 0.92 14.07 0.23
C LEU A 126 0.04 15.14 0.86
N GLU A 127 -0.39 14.93 2.11
CA GLU A 127 -1.17 15.92 2.85
C GLU A 127 -0.36 17.20 3.09
N GLU A 128 0.86 17.07 3.55
CA GLU A 128 1.76 18.20 3.83
C GLU A 128 2.23 18.94 2.57
N ASN A 129 2.42 18.23 1.44
CA ASN A 129 3.15 18.77 0.29
C ASN A 129 2.33 18.85 -1.00
N ARG A 130 1.17 18.23 -1.10
CA ARG A 130 0.40 18.03 -2.35
C ARG A 130 -1.09 18.33 -2.21
N GLY A 131 -1.53 18.81 -1.05
CA GLY A 131 -2.93 19.18 -0.82
C GLY A 131 -3.90 17.99 -0.76
N TYR A 132 -3.40 16.75 -0.65
CA TYR A 132 -4.23 15.58 -0.40
C TYR A 132 -4.91 15.67 0.96
N LYS A 133 -6.16 15.23 1.06
CA LYS A 133 -6.88 15.08 2.33
C LYS A 133 -7.75 13.84 2.28
N ARG A 134 -7.64 12.99 3.28
CA ARG A 134 -8.47 11.78 3.42
C ARG A 134 -9.97 12.09 3.36
N GLY A 135 -10.40 13.21 3.95
CA GLY A 135 -11.79 13.66 3.96
C GLY A 135 -12.34 14.05 2.59
N ASP A 136 -11.50 14.50 1.67
CA ASP A 136 -11.91 14.89 0.30
C ASP A 136 -12.12 13.66 -0.60
N VAL A 137 -11.58 12.51 -0.21
CA VAL A 137 -11.93 11.22 -0.83
C VAL A 137 -13.34 10.82 -0.44
N SER A 138 -13.56 10.56 0.84
CA SER A 138 -14.84 10.34 1.50
C SER A 138 -14.67 10.21 3.02
N SER A 139 -15.77 10.36 3.78
CA SER A 139 -15.78 10.09 5.23
C SER A 139 -15.48 8.61 5.54
N GLY A 140 -15.95 7.70 4.69
CA GLY A 140 -15.69 6.26 4.81
C GLY A 140 -14.21 5.94 4.63
N TRP A 141 -13.55 6.52 3.63
CA TRP A 141 -12.11 6.38 3.43
C TRP A 141 -11.31 6.89 4.62
N LYS A 142 -11.64 8.10 5.11
CA LYS A 142 -10.97 8.67 6.27
C LYS A 142 -11.04 7.74 7.48
N LYS A 143 -12.24 7.24 7.82
CA LYS A 143 -12.45 6.32 8.93
C LYS A 143 -11.68 5.01 8.76
N TYR A 144 -11.72 4.42 7.57
CA TYR A 144 -10.98 3.21 7.25
C TYR A 144 -9.47 3.39 7.42
N ALA A 145 -8.91 4.46 6.87
CA ALA A 145 -7.48 4.77 6.99
C ALA A 145 -7.06 4.93 8.46
N GLU A 146 -7.85 5.66 9.28
CA GLU A 146 -7.62 5.83 10.71
C GLU A 146 -7.63 4.49 11.48
N ILE A 147 -8.49 3.54 11.10
CA ILE A 147 -8.53 2.20 11.70
C ILE A 147 -7.32 1.36 11.30
N VAL A 148 -6.97 1.38 10.03
CA VAL A 148 -5.85 0.58 9.50
C VAL A 148 -4.51 1.06 10.08
N GLU A 149 -4.28 2.36 10.14
CA GLU A 149 -2.97 2.89 10.58
C GLU A 149 -2.67 2.65 12.06
N VAL A 150 -3.69 2.58 12.93
CA VAL A 150 -3.50 2.33 14.36
C VAL A 150 -3.49 0.85 14.73
N ARG A 151 -3.69 -0.03 13.76
CA ARG A 151 -3.67 -1.48 14.02
C ARG A 151 -2.29 -1.93 14.47
N ASP A 152 -2.24 -2.69 15.57
CA ASP A 152 -1.01 -3.16 16.22
C ASP A 152 0.05 -3.70 15.24
N SER A 153 -0.37 -4.57 14.29
CA SER A 153 0.56 -5.16 13.31
C SER A 153 1.07 -4.14 12.30
N VAL A 154 0.29 -3.12 11.98
CA VAL A 154 0.72 -2.03 11.09
C VAL A 154 1.71 -1.14 11.84
N VAL A 155 1.37 -0.72 13.06
CA VAL A 155 2.26 0.10 13.90
C VAL A 155 3.60 -0.57 14.15
N ARG A 156 3.61 -1.87 14.48
CA ARG A 156 4.86 -2.61 14.78
C ARG A 156 5.75 -2.85 13.56
N THR A 157 5.21 -2.78 12.37
CA THR A 157 5.97 -2.98 11.12
C THR A 157 6.37 -1.66 10.45
N GLN A 158 5.93 -0.53 10.97
CA GLN A 158 6.40 0.77 10.53
C GLN A 158 7.88 0.95 10.94
N SER A 159 8.69 1.46 10.03
CA SER A 159 10.03 1.90 10.36
C SER A 159 9.98 3.08 11.33
N VAL A 160 10.93 3.13 12.27
CA VAL A 160 11.00 4.16 13.31
C VAL A 160 10.98 5.56 12.68
N SER A 161 10.31 6.50 13.31
CA SER A 161 10.11 7.88 12.82
C SER A 161 11.37 8.61 12.34
N SER A 162 12.56 8.23 12.85
CA SER A 162 13.84 8.75 12.38
C SER A 162 14.18 8.36 10.93
N PHE A 163 13.70 7.21 10.45
CA PHE A 163 13.87 6.79 9.07
C PHE A 163 12.89 7.53 8.14
N PHE A 164 11.71 7.89 8.65
CA PHE A 164 10.76 8.75 7.95
C PHE A 164 11.30 10.18 7.78
N SER A 165 12.01 10.71 8.77
CA SER A 165 12.68 12.02 8.69
C SER A 165 13.72 12.02 7.56
N VAL A 166 14.53 10.97 7.43
CA VAL A 166 15.49 10.83 6.31
C VAL A 166 14.78 10.66 4.96
N CYS A 167 13.66 9.94 4.90
CA CYS A 167 12.84 9.86 3.68
C CYS A 167 12.16 11.20 3.36
N GLN A 168 11.72 11.98 4.37
CA GLN A 168 11.22 13.34 4.18
C GLN A 168 12.31 14.27 3.63
N GLU A 169 13.53 14.22 4.14
CA GLU A 169 14.66 14.96 3.60
C GLU A 169 15.00 14.52 2.16
N PHE A 170 14.92 13.23 1.86
CA PHE A 170 15.15 12.71 0.49
C PHE A 170 14.01 13.10 -0.47
N VAL A 171 12.77 13.07 -0.01
CA VAL A 171 11.60 13.55 -0.77
C VAL A 171 11.64 15.06 -0.92
N ALA A 172 12.02 15.80 0.13
CA ALA A 172 12.25 17.26 0.07
C ALA A 172 13.39 17.60 -0.89
N LEU A 173 14.50 16.85 -0.88
CA LEU A 173 15.60 17.01 -1.84
C LEU A 173 15.16 16.70 -3.27
N LEU A 174 14.34 15.68 -3.51
CA LEU A 174 13.75 15.40 -4.83
C LEU A 174 12.74 16.45 -5.28
N ILE A 175 12.12 17.16 -4.33
CA ILE A 175 11.18 18.26 -4.58
C ILE A 175 11.93 19.58 -4.83
N ILE A 176 13.08 19.81 -4.18
CA ILE A 176 13.82 21.09 -4.19
C ILE A 176 14.96 21.13 -5.20
N CYS A 177 15.54 20.00 -5.58
CA CYS A 177 16.74 19.89 -6.44
C CYS A 177 16.48 19.56 -7.91
N ARG A 178 15.36 20.06 -8.50
CA ARG A 178 15.23 20.13 -9.95
C ARG A 178 14.55 21.39 -10.40
#